data_c40836fb115b57c07a1ede6f692289eb
#
_entry.id   c40836fb115b57c07a1ede6f692289eb
#
_cell.length_a   1.000
_cell.length_b   1.000
_cell.length_c   1.000
_cell.angle_alpha   90.00
_cell.angle_beta   90.00
_cell.angle_gamma   90.00
#
_symmetry.space_group_name_H-M   'P 1'
#
loop_
_entity.id
_entity.type
_entity.pdbx_description
1 polymer ?
#
loop_
_entity_poly.entity_id
_entity_poly.type
_entity_poly.pdbx_seq_one_letter_code
_entity_poly.pdbx_strand_id
1 'polypeptide(L)'
;MRTQVAIIGSGPSGLLLGQLLAGIGVETIILERSSREHVLGRVRAGVLEQGTVDLLGEAGAAGRLHAEGLPHSGISLAFDGRLHRIDLTALTGGRHVTVYGQTEVTHDLMDKREAAGSVTVYETSKVALHDFDGASPFVTYDKDGATHRIDCDFIAGCDGYHGVSRRSAPEGALKTFERQYPFGWLGVLAQVPPADPELVYANHERGFALCSMRSPQRSRYYVQVPADERVEAWSDERFWDELRRRLPPRTAAAVTTGPSFEKSIAPLRSFVAEPMRFGRLFLVGDAAHIVPPTGAKGLNLAASDVRYLFAGLREFFSDRSQAGLDAYSAKALARVWKAVRFSWWMTTMLHRFPETGEFGQRIQEAELDYLVHSKAASTALAENYVGLPY
;
A
#
# COMPACT_ATOMS: atom_id res chain seq x y z
N MET A 1 3.54 22.19 23.14
CA MET A 1 4.73 21.43 22.75
C MET A 1 5.30 22.02 21.46
N ARG A 2 6.57 21.75 21.12
CA ARG A 2 7.16 22.11 19.83
C ARG A 2 7.89 20.90 19.23
N THR A 3 7.90 20.80 17.92
CA THR A 3 8.68 19.82 17.15
C THR A 3 9.09 20.42 15.79
N GLN A 4 10.01 19.82 15.07
CA GLN A 4 10.35 20.27 13.72
C GLN A 4 9.31 19.77 12.70
N VAL A 5 8.85 18.51 12.80
CA VAL A 5 7.84 17.96 11.90
C VAL A 5 6.71 17.30 12.72
N ALA A 6 5.50 17.81 12.61
CA ALA A 6 4.31 17.16 13.12
C ALA A 6 3.80 16.16 12.07
N ILE A 7 3.62 14.90 12.46
CA ILE A 7 3.17 13.83 11.57
C ILE A 7 1.77 13.40 12.01
N ILE A 8 0.81 13.40 11.10
CA ILE A 8 -0.56 13.00 11.38
C ILE A 8 -0.77 11.58 10.84
N GLY A 9 -0.97 10.62 11.75
CA GLY A 9 -1.15 9.21 11.47
C GLY A 9 0.09 8.35 11.74
N SER A 10 -0.09 7.26 12.50
CA SER A 10 0.94 6.25 12.82
C SER A 10 0.82 5.00 11.94
N GLY A 11 0.32 5.15 10.73
CA GLY A 11 0.44 4.12 9.69
C GLY A 11 1.89 3.98 9.20
N PRO A 12 2.18 3.00 8.29
CA PRO A 12 3.54 2.73 7.83
C PRO A 12 4.28 3.97 7.31
N SER A 13 3.59 4.86 6.57
CA SER A 13 4.21 6.07 6.02
C SER A 13 4.63 7.07 7.11
N GLY A 14 3.75 7.32 8.10
CA GLY A 14 4.07 8.25 9.19
C GLY A 14 5.19 7.73 10.10
N LEU A 15 5.14 6.43 10.43
CA LEU A 15 6.19 5.79 11.22
C LEU A 15 7.53 5.76 10.49
N LEU A 16 7.54 5.41 9.19
CA LEU A 16 8.74 5.38 8.38
C LEU A 16 9.38 6.77 8.22
N LEU A 17 8.56 7.79 7.89
CA LEU A 17 9.03 9.17 7.82
C LEU A 17 9.63 9.62 9.15
N GLY A 18 8.90 9.39 10.25
CA GLY A 18 9.35 9.78 11.58
C GLY A 18 10.64 9.07 12.01
N GLN A 19 10.83 7.80 11.63
CA GLN A 19 12.03 7.06 11.96
C GLN A 19 13.23 7.52 11.14
N LEU A 20 13.06 7.79 9.83
CA LEU A 20 14.12 8.35 8.98
C LEU A 20 14.56 9.73 9.46
N LEU A 21 13.62 10.60 9.84
CA LEU A 21 13.90 11.94 10.36
C LEU A 21 14.64 11.86 11.71
N ALA A 22 14.24 10.97 12.60
CA ALA A 22 14.94 10.73 13.87
C ALA A 22 16.40 10.29 13.64
N GLY A 23 16.64 9.46 12.61
CA GLY A 23 17.99 9.01 12.22
C GLY A 23 18.95 10.13 11.83
N ILE A 24 18.44 11.31 11.45
CA ILE A 24 19.23 12.51 11.12
C ILE A 24 19.09 13.63 12.17
N GLY A 25 18.54 13.34 13.35
CA GLY A 25 18.40 14.29 14.44
C GLY A 25 17.28 15.32 14.27
N VAL A 26 16.31 15.07 13.38
CA VAL A 26 15.12 15.92 13.21
C VAL A 26 14.01 15.43 14.13
N GLU A 27 13.56 16.30 15.04
CA GLU A 27 12.52 15.99 16.01
C GLU A 27 11.14 15.86 15.37
N THR A 28 10.41 14.79 15.75
CA THR A 28 9.07 14.51 15.23
C THR A 28 8.12 14.12 16.34
N ILE A 29 6.88 14.59 16.25
CA ILE A 29 5.75 14.09 17.04
C ILE A 29 4.72 13.49 16.09
N ILE A 30 4.35 12.24 16.32
CA ILE A 30 3.28 11.56 15.58
C ILE A 30 1.98 11.63 16.40
N LEU A 31 0.88 12.05 15.78
CA LEU A 31 -0.47 11.98 16.32
C LEU A 31 -1.25 10.85 15.68
N GLU A 32 -1.82 9.95 16.47
CA GLU A 32 -2.67 8.86 16.02
C GLU A 32 -4.02 8.85 16.75
N ARG A 33 -5.10 8.69 16.01
CA ARG A 33 -6.46 8.67 16.56
C ARG A 33 -6.82 7.38 17.28
N SER A 34 -6.18 6.29 16.91
CA SER A 34 -6.44 4.95 17.44
C SER A 34 -5.42 4.57 18.51
N SER A 35 -5.69 3.49 19.26
CA SER A 35 -4.68 2.89 20.13
C SER A 35 -3.58 2.18 19.33
N ARG A 36 -2.44 1.92 19.95
CA ARG A 36 -1.31 1.16 19.37
C ARG A 36 -1.77 -0.22 18.90
N GLU A 37 -2.53 -0.91 19.73
CA GLU A 37 -3.07 -2.26 19.47
C GLU A 37 -4.02 -2.24 18.27
N HIS A 38 -4.87 -1.22 18.14
CA HIS A 38 -5.77 -1.09 17.00
C HIS A 38 -5.00 -0.89 15.69
N VAL A 39 -3.93 -0.08 15.69
CA VAL A 39 -3.09 0.11 14.49
C VAL A 39 -2.41 -1.19 14.08
N LEU A 40 -1.88 -1.95 15.03
CA LEU A 40 -1.26 -3.26 14.80
C LEU A 40 -2.27 -4.34 14.39
N GLY A 41 -3.51 -4.25 14.85
CA GLY A 41 -4.58 -5.20 14.50
C GLY A 41 -5.06 -5.09 13.05
N ARG A 42 -4.65 -4.07 12.29
CA ARG A 42 -5.06 -3.88 10.90
C ARG A 42 -4.27 -4.78 9.96
N VAL A 43 -4.88 -5.88 9.54
CA VAL A 43 -4.28 -6.78 8.57
C VAL A 43 -4.37 -6.19 7.16
N ARG A 44 -3.22 -5.99 6.52
CA ARG A 44 -3.07 -5.47 5.16
C ARG A 44 -2.15 -6.37 4.34
N ALA A 45 -2.17 -6.20 3.01
CA ALA A 45 -1.20 -6.85 2.13
C ALA A 45 0.23 -6.37 2.44
N GLY A 46 1.21 -7.19 2.10
CA GLY A 46 2.61 -6.88 2.26
C GLY A 46 3.41 -7.54 1.15
N VAL A 47 3.51 -6.88 -0.01
CA VAL A 47 4.46 -7.24 -1.07
C VAL A 47 5.34 -6.00 -1.26
N LEU A 48 6.58 -6.11 -0.88
CA LEU A 48 7.54 -5.00 -0.85
C LEU A 48 8.40 -5.02 -2.12
N GLU A 49 8.48 -3.86 -2.77
CA GLU A 49 9.49 -3.57 -3.78
C GLU A 49 10.86 -3.40 -3.13
N GLN A 50 11.93 -3.63 -3.86
CA GLN A 50 13.29 -3.47 -3.34
C GLN A 50 13.54 -2.08 -2.76
N GLY A 51 13.07 -1.01 -3.42
CA GLY A 51 13.23 0.35 -2.89
C GLY A 51 12.55 0.58 -1.53
N THR A 52 11.46 -0.13 -1.23
CA THR A 52 10.82 -0.09 0.09
C THR A 52 11.66 -0.86 1.13
N VAL A 53 12.21 -2.02 0.75
CA VAL A 53 13.11 -2.81 1.60
C VAL A 53 14.36 -1.99 1.96
N ASP A 54 14.96 -1.33 0.96
CA ASP A 54 16.15 -0.48 1.16
C ASP A 54 15.85 0.69 2.11
N LEU A 55 14.68 1.32 1.95
CA LEU A 55 14.27 2.45 2.79
C LEU A 55 13.98 2.02 4.24
N LEU A 56 13.43 0.82 4.45
CA LEU A 56 13.29 0.22 5.77
C LEU A 56 14.66 -0.11 6.39
N GLY A 57 15.63 -0.51 5.56
CA GLY A 57 17.03 -0.68 5.96
C GLY A 57 17.67 0.63 6.42
N GLU A 58 17.48 1.72 5.68
CA GLU A 58 17.93 3.07 6.04
C GLU A 58 17.30 3.55 7.36
N ALA A 59 16.04 3.20 7.60
CA ALA A 59 15.35 3.46 8.87
C ALA A 59 15.78 2.53 10.02
N GLY A 60 16.65 1.54 9.78
CA GLY A 60 17.10 0.55 10.76
C GLY A 60 16.01 -0.45 11.17
N ALA A 61 14.93 -0.61 10.39
CA ALA A 61 13.75 -1.42 10.68
C ALA A 61 13.64 -2.67 9.79
N ALA A 62 14.72 -3.11 9.12
CA ALA A 62 14.69 -4.26 8.21
C ALA A 62 15.21 -5.58 8.83
N GLY A 63 15.56 -5.62 10.13
CA GLY A 63 16.16 -6.82 10.74
C GLY A 63 15.28 -8.06 10.63
N ARG A 64 14.01 -7.99 11.09
CA ARG A 64 13.04 -9.08 10.97
C ARG A 64 12.63 -9.31 9.51
N LEU A 65 12.50 -8.25 8.72
CA LEU A 65 12.21 -8.36 7.28
C LEU A 65 13.24 -9.25 6.55
N HIS A 66 14.53 -9.10 6.84
CA HIS A 66 15.58 -9.94 6.23
C HIS A 66 15.57 -11.39 6.75
N ALA A 67 15.14 -11.60 7.99
CA ALA A 67 15.09 -12.93 8.61
C ALA A 67 13.83 -13.72 8.26
N GLU A 68 12.68 -13.07 8.12
CA GLU A 68 11.35 -13.68 8.01
C GLU A 68 10.65 -13.40 6.68
N GLY A 69 11.08 -12.38 5.93
CA GLY A 69 10.51 -12.03 4.63
C GLY A 69 10.67 -13.14 3.61
N LEU A 70 9.70 -13.30 2.74
CA LEU A 70 9.69 -14.34 1.69
C LEU A 70 10.01 -13.68 0.34
N PRO A 71 11.24 -13.83 -0.20
CA PRO A 71 11.57 -13.32 -1.52
C PRO A 71 10.86 -14.13 -2.60
N HIS A 72 10.19 -13.43 -3.52
CA HIS A 72 9.55 -14.02 -4.70
C HIS A 72 10.28 -13.59 -5.96
N SER A 73 10.92 -14.54 -6.62
CA SER A 73 11.62 -14.33 -7.89
C SER A 73 10.68 -14.28 -9.09
N GLY A 74 9.41 -14.63 -8.90
CA GLY A 74 8.38 -14.63 -9.93
C GLY A 74 6.99 -14.42 -9.38
N ILE A 75 6.04 -14.33 -10.30
CA ILE A 75 4.59 -14.41 -10.07
C ILE A 75 3.99 -15.32 -11.14
N SER A 76 2.84 -15.90 -10.86
CA SER A 76 2.13 -16.73 -11.82
C SER A 76 0.82 -16.08 -12.25
N LEU A 77 0.55 -16.09 -13.57
CA LEU A 77 -0.71 -15.73 -14.18
C LEU A 77 -1.46 -17.02 -14.56
N ALA A 78 -2.67 -17.18 -14.05
CA ALA A 78 -3.52 -18.33 -14.32
C ALA A 78 -4.69 -17.91 -15.21
N PHE A 79 -4.79 -18.49 -16.40
CA PHE A 79 -5.89 -18.29 -17.34
C PHE A 79 -5.98 -19.48 -18.28
N ASP A 80 -7.11 -19.68 -18.91
CA ASP A 80 -7.39 -20.82 -19.80
C ASP A 80 -6.97 -22.19 -19.18
N GLY A 81 -7.24 -22.36 -17.86
CA GLY A 81 -6.91 -23.58 -17.12
C GLY A 81 -5.42 -23.86 -16.93
N ARG A 82 -4.54 -22.93 -17.30
CA ARG A 82 -3.07 -23.07 -17.26
C ARG A 82 -2.44 -22.06 -16.32
N LEU A 83 -1.21 -22.37 -15.88
CA LEU A 83 -0.39 -21.51 -15.04
C LEU A 83 0.85 -21.06 -15.81
N HIS A 84 1.04 -19.75 -15.93
CA HIS A 84 2.17 -19.13 -16.63
C HIS A 84 3.01 -18.34 -15.64
N ARG A 85 4.22 -18.80 -15.36
CA ARG A 85 5.13 -18.10 -14.46
C ARG A 85 5.89 -17.00 -15.19
N ILE A 86 5.87 -15.79 -14.65
CA ILE A 86 6.67 -14.65 -15.08
C ILE A 86 7.89 -14.57 -14.15
N ASP A 87 9.07 -14.79 -14.68
CA ASP A 87 10.33 -14.74 -13.93
C ASP A 87 10.79 -13.29 -13.80
N LEU A 88 10.48 -12.69 -12.64
CA LEU A 88 10.81 -11.30 -12.34
C LEU A 88 12.33 -11.10 -12.35
N THR A 89 13.08 -12.00 -11.73
CA THR A 89 14.54 -11.87 -11.60
C THR A 89 15.25 -11.95 -12.95
N ALA A 90 14.87 -12.90 -13.78
CA ALA A 90 15.46 -13.07 -15.12
C ALA A 90 15.14 -11.86 -16.03
N LEU A 91 13.95 -11.26 -15.90
CA LEU A 91 13.50 -10.17 -16.75
C LEU A 91 13.98 -8.78 -16.29
N THR A 92 14.41 -8.63 -15.02
CA THR A 92 14.76 -7.34 -14.44
C THR A 92 16.18 -7.25 -13.90
N GLY A 93 17.07 -8.17 -14.29
CA GLY A 93 18.47 -8.15 -13.86
C GLY A 93 18.64 -8.49 -12.37
N GLY A 94 17.89 -9.49 -11.88
CA GLY A 94 18.00 -10.01 -10.51
C GLY A 94 17.05 -9.37 -9.47
N ARG A 95 16.22 -8.39 -9.86
CA ARG A 95 15.26 -7.77 -8.94
C ARG A 95 14.09 -8.70 -8.64
N HIS A 96 13.61 -8.66 -7.41
CA HIS A 96 12.51 -9.47 -6.91
C HIS A 96 11.59 -8.63 -5.99
N VAL A 97 10.51 -9.19 -5.52
CA VAL A 97 9.69 -8.61 -4.46
C VAL A 97 9.80 -9.47 -3.21
N THR A 98 9.58 -8.87 -2.04
CA THR A 98 9.59 -9.59 -0.77
C THR A 98 8.20 -9.56 -0.15
N VAL A 99 7.63 -10.72 0.14
CA VAL A 99 6.39 -10.80 0.91
C VAL A 99 6.73 -10.67 2.38
N TYR A 100 6.26 -9.57 2.97
CA TYR A 100 6.38 -9.27 4.40
C TYR A 100 5.19 -8.41 4.81
N GLY A 101 4.40 -8.88 5.75
CA GLY A 101 3.10 -8.26 6.08
C GLY A 101 3.24 -6.78 6.47
N GLN A 102 2.33 -5.93 6.02
CA GLN A 102 2.32 -4.52 6.43
C GLN A 102 2.21 -4.37 7.96
N THR A 103 1.52 -5.29 8.64
CA THR A 103 1.45 -5.34 10.11
C THR A 103 2.84 -5.47 10.71
N GLU A 104 3.68 -6.35 10.15
CA GLU A 104 5.05 -6.59 10.62
C GLU A 104 5.92 -5.35 10.38
N VAL A 105 5.82 -4.72 9.19
CA VAL A 105 6.49 -3.44 8.92
C VAL A 105 6.09 -2.36 9.94
N THR A 106 4.80 -2.28 10.26
CA THR A 106 4.28 -1.31 11.23
C THR A 106 4.83 -1.58 12.63
N HIS A 107 4.86 -2.86 13.03
CA HIS A 107 5.39 -3.30 14.32
C HIS A 107 6.88 -2.96 14.47
N ASP A 108 7.69 -3.33 13.46
CA ASP A 108 9.12 -3.06 13.47
C ASP A 108 9.43 -1.56 13.57
N LEU A 109 8.67 -0.73 12.87
CA LEU A 109 8.82 0.73 12.94
C LEU A 109 8.37 1.31 14.27
N MET A 110 7.29 0.79 14.88
CA MET A 110 6.84 1.20 16.21
C MET A 110 7.89 0.88 17.27
N ASP A 111 8.43 -0.34 17.26
CA ASP A 111 9.45 -0.79 18.21
C ASP A 111 10.73 0.06 18.08
N LYS A 112 11.14 0.39 16.85
CA LYS A 112 12.30 1.27 16.62
C LYS A 112 12.08 2.67 17.16
N ARG A 113 10.90 3.26 16.97
CA ARG A 113 10.57 4.58 17.50
C ARG A 113 10.52 4.60 19.02
N GLU A 114 9.94 3.56 19.62
CA GLU A 114 9.87 3.40 21.08
C GLU A 114 11.28 3.28 21.66
N ALA A 115 12.12 2.43 21.09
CA ALA A 115 13.51 2.26 21.49
C ALA A 115 14.36 3.55 21.35
N ALA A 116 14.01 4.41 20.38
CA ALA A 116 14.64 5.72 20.20
C ALA A 116 14.07 6.83 21.10
N GLY A 117 13.09 6.55 21.95
CA GLY A 117 12.39 7.54 22.77
C GLY A 117 11.59 8.58 21.95
N SER A 118 11.27 8.28 20.71
CA SER A 118 10.52 9.17 19.81
C SER A 118 9.04 9.24 20.20
N VAL A 119 8.47 10.45 20.22
CA VAL A 119 7.10 10.69 20.70
C VAL A 119 6.06 10.27 19.66
N THR A 120 5.14 9.39 20.09
CA THR A 120 3.88 9.08 19.38
C THR A 120 2.74 9.22 20.37
N VAL A 121 1.78 10.09 20.07
CA VAL A 121 0.59 10.34 20.90
C VAL A 121 -0.58 9.59 20.29
N TYR A 122 -0.98 8.51 20.90
CA TYR A 122 -2.13 7.70 20.50
C TYR A 122 -3.43 8.23 21.09
N GLU A 123 -4.56 7.80 20.51
CA GLU A 123 -5.92 8.09 20.98
C GLU A 123 -6.23 9.60 20.99
N THR A 124 -5.71 10.30 19.98
CA THR A 124 -6.00 11.72 19.78
C THR A 124 -7.29 11.91 19.00
N SER A 125 -8.02 12.97 19.29
CA SER A 125 -9.24 13.34 18.58
C SER A 125 -9.22 14.81 18.16
N LYS A 126 -10.16 15.21 17.30
CA LYS A 126 -10.32 16.58 16.80
C LYS A 126 -9.02 17.24 16.34
N VAL A 127 -8.15 16.46 15.68
CA VAL A 127 -6.92 17.01 15.11
C VAL A 127 -7.27 18.06 14.06
N ALA A 128 -6.67 19.25 14.19
CA ALA A 128 -6.84 20.36 13.26
C ALA A 128 -5.48 20.98 12.92
N LEU A 129 -5.29 21.33 11.64
CA LEU A 129 -4.05 21.88 11.09
C LEU A 129 -4.23 23.37 10.84
N HIS A 130 -3.28 24.19 11.28
CA HIS A 130 -3.38 25.63 11.26
C HIS A 130 -2.12 26.26 10.66
N ASP A 131 -2.28 27.41 10.00
CA ASP A 131 -1.22 28.31 9.51
C ASP A 131 -0.12 27.62 8.67
N PHE A 132 -0.44 26.51 8.02
CA PHE A 132 0.52 25.75 7.22
C PHE A 132 0.85 26.42 5.87
N ASP A 133 0.10 27.39 5.44
CA ASP A 133 0.39 28.31 4.33
C ASP A 133 1.33 29.47 4.75
N GLY A 134 1.46 29.71 6.05
CA GLY A 134 2.31 30.72 6.67
C GLY A 134 3.67 30.17 7.12
N ALA A 135 4.33 31.00 7.97
CA ALA A 135 5.67 30.70 8.49
C ALA A 135 5.67 29.87 9.77
N SER A 136 4.54 29.77 10.48
CA SER A 136 4.46 29.22 11.84
C SER A 136 3.31 28.20 11.98
N PRO A 137 3.33 27.08 11.23
CA PRO A 137 2.29 26.07 11.32
C PRO A 137 2.19 25.47 12.72
N PHE A 138 0.98 25.09 13.09
CA PHE A 138 0.75 24.35 14.32
C PHE A 138 -0.41 23.37 14.16
N VAL A 139 -0.44 22.38 15.05
CA VAL A 139 -1.51 21.37 15.11
C VAL A 139 -2.17 21.45 16.48
N THR A 140 -3.50 21.40 16.51
CA THR A 140 -4.27 21.20 17.75
C THR A 140 -4.92 19.83 17.76
N TYR A 141 -5.08 19.25 18.94
CA TYR A 141 -5.76 17.97 19.15
C TYR A 141 -6.31 17.86 20.55
N ASP A 142 -7.36 17.07 20.73
CA ASP A 142 -7.92 16.75 22.05
C ASP A 142 -7.40 15.41 22.53
N LYS A 143 -7.00 15.32 23.79
CA LYS A 143 -6.64 14.10 24.50
C LYS A 143 -6.92 14.28 25.99
N ASP A 144 -7.44 13.22 26.67
CA ASP A 144 -7.71 13.19 28.10
C ASP A 144 -8.55 14.39 28.60
N GLY A 145 -9.51 14.83 27.78
CA GLY A 145 -10.42 15.94 28.09
C GLY A 145 -9.83 17.35 27.92
N ALA A 146 -8.58 17.46 27.45
CA ALA A 146 -7.91 18.73 27.22
C ALA A 146 -7.51 18.93 25.76
N THR A 147 -7.53 20.19 25.30
CA THR A 147 -6.99 20.58 24.00
C THR A 147 -5.52 20.90 24.12
N HIS A 148 -4.72 20.27 23.25
CA HIS A 148 -3.27 20.44 23.18
C HIS A 148 -2.86 21.14 21.89
N ARG A 149 -1.69 21.79 21.90
CA ARG A 149 -1.09 22.45 20.74
C ARG A 149 0.36 21.99 20.54
N ILE A 150 0.72 21.75 19.28
CA ILE A 150 2.08 21.47 18.82
C ILE A 150 2.45 22.51 17.78
N ASP A 151 3.41 23.39 18.09
CA ASP A 151 4.05 24.27 17.11
C ASP A 151 5.08 23.47 16.32
N CYS A 152 5.16 23.67 15.00
CA CYS A 152 6.10 22.90 14.16
C CYS A 152 6.62 23.73 12.99
N ASP A 153 7.62 23.22 12.27
CA ASP A 153 8.11 23.82 11.05
C ASP A 153 7.37 23.28 9.82
N PHE A 154 6.98 21.99 9.85
CA PHE A 154 6.23 21.32 8.79
C PHE A 154 5.21 20.34 9.36
N ILE A 155 4.19 20.04 8.54
CA ILE A 155 3.15 19.04 8.83
C ILE A 155 3.18 17.98 7.71
N ALA A 156 3.28 16.70 8.08
CA ALA A 156 3.17 15.57 7.18
C ALA A 156 1.85 14.82 7.45
N GLY A 157 0.91 14.91 6.51
CA GLY A 157 -0.38 14.22 6.55
C GLY A 157 -0.25 12.78 6.05
N CYS A 158 -0.07 11.84 6.99
CA CYS A 158 0.04 10.40 6.79
C CYS A 158 -1.21 9.66 7.31
N ASP A 159 -2.34 10.35 7.38
CA ASP A 159 -3.57 9.97 8.09
C ASP A 159 -4.59 9.21 7.23
N GLY A 160 -4.16 8.77 6.05
CA GLY A 160 -4.93 7.94 5.15
C GLY A 160 -6.10 8.66 4.47
N TYR A 161 -6.90 7.89 3.74
CA TYR A 161 -7.99 8.44 2.91
C TYR A 161 -9.03 9.24 3.70
N HIS A 162 -9.35 8.81 4.91
CA HIS A 162 -10.34 9.45 5.77
C HIS A 162 -9.75 10.46 6.75
N GLY A 163 -8.46 10.77 6.61
CA GLY A 163 -7.75 11.70 7.47
C GLY A 163 -8.20 13.16 7.31
N VAL A 164 -7.75 14.02 8.23
CA VAL A 164 -8.04 15.45 8.22
C VAL A 164 -7.13 16.21 7.25
N SER A 165 -5.91 15.73 7.01
CA SER A 165 -4.86 16.48 6.30
C SER A 165 -5.28 16.92 4.90
N ARG A 166 -5.82 16.01 4.07
CA ARG A 166 -6.32 16.36 2.74
C ARG A 166 -7.50 17.32 2.80
N ARG A 167 -8.38 17.18 3.79
CA ARG A 167 -9.55 18.04 3.97
C ARG A 167 -9.21 19.44 4.46
N SER A 168 -8.00 19.62 4.98
CA SER A 168 -7.48 20.94 5.40
C SER A 168 -6.93 21.75 4.22
N ALA A 169 -6.77 21.13 3.01
CA ALA A 169 -6.34 21.86 1.83
C ALA A 169 -7.26 23.08 1.57
N PRO A 170 -6.72 24.23 1.13
CA PRO A 170 -7.52 25.41 0.81
C PRO A 170 -8.60 25.09 -0.23
N GLU A 171 -9.76 25.72 -0.06
CA GLU A 171 -10.88 25.55 -1.00
C GLU A 171 -10.46 25.87 -2.43
N GLY A 172 -10.81 24.98 -3.38
CA GLY A 172 -10.47 25.12 -4.78
C GLY A 172 -8.99 24.82 -5.15
N ALA A 173 -8.11 24.64 -4.17
CA ALA A 173 -6.69 24.34 -4.42
C ALA A 173 -6.40 22.86 -4.72
N LEU A 174 -7.34 21.97 -4.44
CA LEU A 174 -7.20 20.54 -4.61
C LEU A 174 -8.05 20.02 -5.75
N LYS A 175 -7.42 19.33 -6.71
CA LYS A 175 -8.10 18.57 -7.75
C LYS A 175 -8.03 17.08 -7.40
N THR A 176 -9.16 16.37 -7.55
CA THR A 176 -9.23 14.93 -7.29
C THR A 176 -9.63 14.17 -8.54
N PHE A 177 -9.03 12.98 -8.70
CA PHE A 177 -9.35 12.02 -9.74
C PHE A 177 -9.75 10.72 -9.05
N GLU A 178 -10.92 10.20 -9.37
CA GLU A 178 -11.41 8.98 -8.72
C GLU A 178 -12.05 8.04 -9.76
N ARG A 179 -11.82 6.75 -9.58
CA ARG A 179 -12.52 5.67 -10.27
C ARG A 179 -12.87 4.59 -9.25
N GLN A 180 -14.15 4.29 -9.11
CA GLN A 180 -14.65 3.14 -8.37
C GLN A 180 -14.83 1.97 -9.33
N TYR A 181 -14.52 0.76 -8.87
CA TYR A 181 -14.71 -0.46 -9.65
C TYR A 181 -16.01 -1.14 -9.24
N PRO A 182 -16.73 -1.81 -10.17
CA PRO A 182 -18.03 -2.43 -9.88
C PRO A 182 -17.93 -3.73 -9.09
N PHE A 183 -16.81 -3.95 -8.42
CA PHE A 183 -16.52 -5.15 -7.65
C PHE A 183 -15.59 -4.86 -6.46
N GLY A 184 -15.58 -5.81 -5.52
CA GLY A 184 -14.66 -5.86 -4.39
C GLY A 184 -13.88 -7.18 -4.36
N TRP A 185 -12.93 -7.25 -3.44
CA TRP A 185 -12.21 -8.47 -3.10
C TRP A 185 -12.72 -9.02 -1.78
N LEU A 186 -13.39 -10.17 -1.83
CA LEU A 186 -13.62 -10.98 -0.64
C LEU A 186 -12.32 -11.70 -0.29
N GLY A 187 -11.73 -11.33 0.83
CA GLY A 187 -10.46 -11.87 1.32
C GLY A 187 -10.64 -12.75 2.55
N VAL A 188 -9.97 -13.89 2.56
CA VAL A 188 -9.89 -14.83 3.70
C VAL A 188 -8.43 -14.95 4.14
N LEU A 189 -8.18 -14.85 5.45
CA LEU A 189 -6.92 -15.17 6.09
C LEU A 189 -7.10 -16.44 6.93
N ALA A 190 -6.29 -17.46 6.66
CA ALA A 190 -6.39 -18.75 7.34
C ALA A 190 -5.02 -19.31 7.70
N GLN A 191 -4.96 -20.11 8.75
CA GLN A 191 -3.75 -20.81 9.19
C GLN A 191 -3.59 -22.11 8.39
N VAL A 192 -3.26 -21.93 7.12
CA VAL A 192 -3.05 -23.01 6.14
C VAL A 192 -1.83 -22.70 5.29
N PRO A 193 -1.08 -23.72 4.80
CA PRO A 193 0.04 -23.50 3.91
C PRO A 193 -0.44 -22.88 2.58
N PRO A 194 0.42 -22.13 1.87
CA PRO A 194 0.09 -21.56 0.56
C PRO A 194 -0.09 -22.64 -0.51
N ALA A 195 -0.98 -22.38 -1.46
CA ALA A 195 -1.23 -23.27 -2.59
C ALA A 195 -0.10 -23.26 -3.63
N ASP A 196 0.77 -22.24 -3.60
CA ASP A 196 1.93 -22.08 -4.49
C ASP A 196 3.02 -21.31 -3.72
N PRO A 197 4.31 -21.55 -3.95
CA PRO A 197 5.38 -20.82 -3.29
C PRO A 197 5.46 -19.33 -3.68
N GLU A 198 4.82 -18.94 -4.79
CA GLU A 198 4.75 -17.54 -5.26
C GLU A 198 3.28 -17.09 -5.40
N LEU A 199 3.05 -15.81 -5.69
CA LEU A 199 1.69 -15.28 -5.90
C LEU A 199 1.09 -15.83 -7.20
N VAL A 200 -0.18 -16.26 -7.14
CA VAL A 200 -0.96 -16.71 -8.31
C VAL A 200 -2.12 -15.77 -8.52
N TYR A 201 -2.12 -15.08 -9.65
CA TYR A 201 -3.19 -14.20 -10.13
C TYR A 201 -4.03 -14.95 -11.17
N ALA A 202 -5.27 -15.21 -10.88
CA ALA A 202 -6.15 -15.95 -11.78
C ALA A 202 -7.19 -15.05 -12.43
N ASN A 203 -7.21 -15.05 -13.78
CA ASN A 203 -8.34 -14.58 -14.58
C ASN A 203 -9.22 -15.78 -14.90
N HIS A 204 -10.50 -15.70 -14.62
CA HIS A 204 -11.47 -16.76 -14.85
C HIS A 204 -12.83 -16.17 -15.24
N GLU A 205 -13.66 -16.90 -15.98
CA GLU A 205 -15.01 -16.46 -16.36
C GLU A 205 -15.91 -16.11 -15.17
N ARG A 206 -15.68 -16.74 -14.01
CA ARG A 206 -16.35 -16.47 -12.74
C ARG A 206 -15.80 -15.25 -12.00
N GLY A 207 -14.74 -14.60 -12.52
CA GLY A 207 -14.04 -13.46 -11.91
C GLY A 207 -12.66 -13.81 -11.39
N PHE A 208 -11.95 -12.79 -10.97
CA PHE A 208 -10.59 -12.86 -10.46
C PHE A 208 -10.45 -13.68 -9.18
N ALA A 209 -9.30 -14.35 -9.03
CA ALA A 209 -8.84 -14.90 -7.75
C ALA A 209 -7.34 -14.63 -7.54
N LEU A 210 -6.91 -14.58 -6.27
CA LEU A 210 -5.51 -14.43 -5.89
C LEU A 210 -5.14 -15.40 -4.78
N CYS A 211 -4.09 -16.19 -5.01
CA CYS A 211 -3.41 -16.93 -3.96
C CYS A 211 -2.18 -16.16 -3.49
N SER A 212 -2.10 -15.89 -2.20
CA SER A 212 -0.94 -15.25 -1.57
C SER A 212 -0.69 -15.83 -0.19
N MET A 213 0.48 -15.55 0.37
CA MET A 213 0.86 -16.01 1.71
C MET A 213 1.25 -14.83 2.61
N ARG A 214 1.35 -15.14 3.91
CA ARG A 214 1.94 -14.27 4.93
C ARG A 214 3.11 -14.94 5.64
N SER A 215 3.11 -16.27 5.66
CA SER A 215 4.17 -17.12 6.15
C SER A 215 4.03 -18.51 5.52
N PRO A 216 4.97 -19.45 5.72
CA PRO A 216 4.81 -20.83 5.25
C PRO A 216 3.58 -21.56 5.79
N GLN A 217 2.97 -21.08 6.88
CA GLN A 217 1.78 -21.69 7.52
C GLN A 217 0.56 -20.78 7.50
N ARG A 218 0.63 -19.60 6.89
CA ARG A 218 -0.47 -18.63 6.88
C ARG A 218 -0.69 -18.05 5.49
N SER A 219 -1.89 -18.24 4.95
CA SER A 219 -2.24 -17.81 3.61
C SER A 219 -3.37 -16.80 3.60
N ARG A 220 -3.31 -15.88 2.62
CA ARG A 220 -4.36 -14.93 2.32
C ARG A 220 -4.85 -15.16 0.90
N TYR A 221 -6.12 -15.49 0.76
CA TYR A 221 -6.75 -15.73 -0.52
C TYR A 221 -7.83 -14.67 -0.80
N TYR A 222 -8.07 -14.39 -2.07
CA TYR A 222 -9.07 -13.42 -2.48
C TYR A 222 -9.87 -13.96 -3.67
N VAL A 223 -11.16 -13.62 -3.70
CA VAL A 223 -12.02 -13.80 -4.86
C VAL A 223 -12.75 -12.50 -5.16
N GLN A 224 -12.91 -12.19 -6.45
CA GLN A 224 -13.74 -11.07 -6.88
C GLN A 224 -15.20 -11.33 -6.54
N VAL A 225 -15.88 -10.33 -5.98
CA VAL A 225 -17.31 -10.33 -5.70
C VAL A 225 -17.94 -9.02 -6.17
N PRO A 226 -19.26 -8.94 -6.43
CA PRO A 226 -19.93 -7.67 -6.70
C PRO A 226 -19.65 -6.61 -5.62
N ALA A 227 -19.72 -5.31 -5.98
CA ALA A 227 -19.41 -4.23 -5.05
C ALA A 227 -20.37 -4.14 -3.86
N ASP A 228 -21.61 -4.61 -4.03
CA ASP A 228 -22.70 -4.65 -3.03
C ASP A 228 -22.79 -5.97 -2.26
N GLU A 229 -21.84 -6.90 -2.51
CA GLU A 229 -21.80 -8.20 -1.84
C GLU A 229 -21.54 -8.05 -0.34
N ARG A 230 -22.13 -8.96 0.45
CA ARG A 230 -22.05 -8.95 1.91
C ARG A 230 -21.22 -10.12 2.42
N VAL A 231 -20.29 -9.85 3.34
CA VAL A 231 -19.37 -10.85 3.88
C VAL A 231 -20.10 -11.96 4.64
N GLU A 232 -21.23 -11.64 5.26
CA GLU A 232 -22.06 -12.58 6.02
C GLU A 232 -22.69 -13.66 5.13
N ALA A 233 -22.85 -13.41 3.84
CA ALA A 233 -23.36 -14.37 2.88
C ALA A 233 -22.35 -15.47 2.50
N TRP A 234 -21.11 -15.38 3.01
CA TRP A 234 -20.03 -16.28 2.65
C TRP A 234 -19.55 -17.11 3.84
N SER A 235 -19.94 -18.39 3.88
CA SER A 235 -19.28 -19.36 4.75
C SER A 235 -17.83 -19.62 4.27
N ASP A 236 -16.97 -20.20 5.14
CA ASP A 236 -15.63 -20.60 4.72
C ASP A 236 -15.68 -21.66 3.62
N GLU A 237 -16.58 -22.63 3.74
CA GLU A 237 -16.81 -23.68 2.75
C GLU A 237 -17.14 -23.10 1.36
N ARG A 238 -18.11 -22.17 1.30
CA ARG A 238 -18.48 -21.47 0.06
C ARG A 238 -17.28 -20.73 -0.54
N PHE A 239 -16.46 -20.09 0.31
CA PHE A 239 -15.26 -19.38 -0.14
C PHE A 239 -14.23 -20.33 -0.78
N TRP A 240 -13.93 -21.44 -0.07
CA TRP A 240 -12.93 -22.41 -0.55
C TRP A 240 -13.38 -23.09 -1.84
N ASP A 241 -14.65 -23.43 -1.97
CA ASP A 241 -15.21 -24.00 -3.20
C ASP A 241 -15.13 -23.02 -4.37
N GLU A 242 -15.49 -21.76 -4.15
CA GLU A 242 -15.44 -20.74 -5.19
C GLU A 242 -13.99 -20.40 -5.59
N LEU A 243 -13.07 -20.36 -4.64
CA LEU A 243 -11.65 -20.17 -4.92
C LEU A 243 -11.11 -21.30 -5.83
N ARG A 244 -11.36 -22.56 -5.47
CA ARG A 244 -10.90 -23.72 -6.26
C ARG A 244 -11.46 -23.72 -7.67
N ARG A 245 -12.72 -23.30 -7.87
CA ARG A 245 -13.34 -23.22 -9.19
C ARG A 245 -12.68 -22.19 -10.12
N ARG A 246 -11.99 -21.21 -9.57
CA ARG A 246 -11.30 -20.15 -10.35
C ARG A 246 -9.83 -20.44 -10.61
N LEU A 247 -9.32 -21.54 -10.10
CA LEU A 247 -7.91 -21.90 -10.22
C LEU A 247 -7.69 -23.04 -11.22
N PRO A 248 -6.53 -23.11 -11.89
CA PRO A 248 -6.14 -24.29 -12.67
C PRO A 248 -6.18 -25.57 -11.80
N PRO A 249 -6.47 -26.74 -12.37
CA PRO A 249 -6.69 -27.98 -11.62
C PRO A 249 -5.56 -28.31 -10.62
N ARG A 250 -4.30 -28.12 -11.03
CA ARG A 250 -3.13 -28.38 -10.17
C ARG A 250 -3.10 -27.44 -8.98
N THR A 251 -3.30 -26.16 -9.19
CA THR A 251 -3.31 -25.14 -8.11
C THR A 251 -4.52 -25.35 -7.21
N ALA A 252 -5.70 -25.63 -7.76
CA ALA A 252 -6.91 -25.93 -7.00
C ALA A 252 -6.74 -27.14 -6.07
N ALA A 253 -6.07 -28.20 -6.55
CA ALA A 253 -5.77 -29.38 -5.75
C ALA A 253 -4.76 -29.09 -4.61
N ALA A 254 -3.89 -28.12 -4.78
CA ALA A 254 -2.92 -27.70 -3.75
C ALA A 254 -3.51 -26.79 -2.67
N VAL A 255 -4.75 -26.25 -2.86
CA VAL A 255 -5.39 -25.42 -1.86
C VAL A 255 -5.76 -26.24 -0.62
N THR A 256 -5.07 -26.01 0.47
CA THR A 256 -5.45 -26.49 1.79
C THR A 256 -6.52 -25.58 2.38
N THR A 257 -7.61 -26.17 2.88
CA THR A 257 -8.71 -25.43 3.51
C THR A 257 -8.61 -25.46 5.02
N GLY A 258 -9.17 -24.45 5.67
CA GLY A 258 -9.23 -24.37 7.14
C GLY A 258 -10.16 -23.24 7.57
N PRO A 259 -10.44 -23.11 8.87
CA PRO A 259 -11.25 -21.99 9.35
C PRO A 259 -10.55 -20.66 9.10
N SER A 260 -11.31 -19.67 8.63
CA SER A 260 -10.83 -18.30 8.52
C SER A 260 -10.85 -17.62 9.89
N PHE A 261 -9.80 -16.93 10.23
CA PHE A 261 -9.79 -16.05 11.41
C PHE A 261 -9.96 -14.56 11.03
N GLU A 262 -9.92 -14.24 9.73
CA GLU A 262 -10.32 -12.95 9.19
C GLU A 262 -10.98 -13.15 7.83
N LYS A 263 -12.14 -12.52 7.66
CA LYS A 263 -12.88 -12.46 6.40
C LYS A 263 -13.42 -11.06 6.21
N SER A 264 -13.15 -10.44 5.07
CA SER A 264 -13.58 -9.07 4.79
C SER A 264 -13.72 -8.84 3.28
N ILE A 265 -14.55 -7.86 2.91
CA ILE A 265 -14.67 -7.38 1.53
C ILE A 265 -14.02 -6.00 1.45
N ALA A 266 -13.05 -5.86 0.56
CA ALA A 266 -12.40 -4.59 0.27
C ALA A 266 -12.92 -4.05 -1.08
N PRO A 267 -13.61 -2.89 -1.11
CA PRO A 267 -13.97 -2.24 -2.37
C PRO A 267 -12.71 -1.75 -3.09
N LEU A 268 -12.70 -1.85 -4.42
CA LEU A 268 -11.59 -1.37 -5.22
C LEU A 268 -11.86 0.03 -5.74
N ARG A 269 -10.85 0.89 -5.63
CA ARG A 269 -10.85 2.24 -6.19
C ARG A 269 -9.46 2.68 -6.61
N SER A 270 -9.40 3.59 -7.57
CA SER A 270 -8.26 4.46 -7.83
C SER A 270 -8.61 5.86 -7.38
N PHE A 271 -7.71 6.54 -6.70
CA PHE A 271 -7.89 7.92 -6.26
C PHE A 271 -6.55 8.64 -6.29
N VAL A 272 -6.53 9.88 -6.77
CA VAL A 272 -5.37 10.79 -6.73
C VAL A 272 -5.84 12.18 -6.39
N ALA A 273 -5.14 12.84 -5.48
CA ALA A 273 -5.31 14.24 -5.10
C ALA A 273 -4.07 15.05 -5.53
N GLU A 274 -4.30 16.16 -6.22
CA GLU A 274 -3.27 17.07 -6.75
C GLU A 274 -3.58 18.52 -6.37
N PRO A 275 -2.56 19.28 -5.91
CA PRO A 275 -1.18 18.89 -5.59
C PRO A 275 -1.09 18.12 -4.27
N MET A 276 0.09 17.56 -3.96
CA MET A 276 0.37 16.87 -2.70
C MET A 276 1.04 17.77 -1.65
N ARG A 277 1.11 19.08 -1.90
CA ARG A 277 1.69 20.07 -0.98
C ARG A 277 0.89 21.36 -0.96
N PHE A 278 0.70 21.90 0.24
CA PHE A 278 0.07 23.19 0.51
C PHE A 278 0.93 23.96 1.52
N GLY A 279 1.77 24.87 1.04
CA GLY A 279 2.73 25.57 1.90
C GLY A 279 3.65 24.59 2.65
N ARG A 280 3.45 24.47 3.95
CA ARG A 280 4.21 23.58 4.85
C ARG A 280 3.47 22.28 5.20
N LEU A 281 2.32 22.02 4.61
CA LEU A 281 1.57 20.77 4.69
C LEU A 281 1.91 19.89 3.48
N PHE A 282 2.26 18.62 3.73
CA PHE A 282 2.53 17.58 2.73
C PHE A 282 1.57 16.41 2.91
N LEU A 283 0.95 15.95 1.84
CA LEU A 283 0.12 14.74 1.82
C LEU A 283 0.99 13.55 1.42
N VAL A 284 0.86 12.43 2.15
CA VAL A 284 1.70 11.23 1.98
C VAL A 284 0.83 9.98 1.99
N GLY A 285 1.06 9.06 1.07
CA GLY A 285 0.37 7.77 0.98
C GLY A 285 -1.13 7.92 0.74
N ASP A 286 -1.94 7.13 1.44
CA ASP A 286 -3.41 7.09 1.26
C ASP A 286 -4.10 8.45 1.54
N ALA A 287 -3.42 9.41 2.13
CA ALA A 287 -3.94 10.78 2.23
C ALA A 287 -4.00 11.47 0.86
N ALA A 288 -3.10 11.12 -0.06
CA ALA A 288 -3.01 11.69 -1.40
C ALA A 288 -3.51 10.76 -2.51
N HIS A 289 -3.33 9.44 -2.38
CA HIS A 289 -3.64 8.49 -3.45
C HIS A 289 -4.01 7.10 -2.95
N ILE A 290 -4.88 6.43 -3.69
CA ILE A 290 -5.22 5.01 -3.51
C ILE A 290 -5.10 4.32 -4.86
N VAL A 291 -4.56 3.12 -4.87
CA VAL A 291 -4.50 2.25 -6.03
C VAL A 291 -5.16 0.91 -5.73
N PRO A 292 -5.77 0.24 -6.73
CA PRO A 292 -6.24 -1.12 -6.56
C PRO A 292 -5.11 -2.04 -6.08
N PRO A 293 -5.40 -2.99 -5.19
CA PRO A 293 -4.36 -3.86 -4.62
C PRO A 293 -3.74 -4.83 -5.63
N THR A 294 -4.32 -4.97 -6.82
CA THR A 294 -3.91 -5.91 -7.87
C THR A 294 -2.43 -5.78 -8.25
N GLY A 295 -1.91 -4.55 -8.32
CA GLY A 295 -0.51 -4.29 -8.64
C GLY A 295 0.44 -4.33 -7.43
N ALA A 296 -0.06 -4.55 -6.21
CA ALA A 296 0.71 -4.50 -4.96
C ALA A 296 1.47 -3.17 -4.75
N LYS A 297 0.90 -2.03 -5.17
CA LYS A 297 1.58 -0.72 -5.21
C LYS A 297 1.33 0.17 -3.98
N GLY A 298 0.25 -0.03 -3.21
CA GLY A 298 -0.17 0.96 -2.20
C GLY A 298 0.90 1.30 -1.17
N LEU A 299 1.46 0.30 -0.47
CA LEU A 299 2.51 0.51 0.53
C LEU A 299 3.81 1.04 -0.10
N ASN A 300 4.20 0.49 -1.26
CA ASN A 300 5.41 0.88 -1.96
C ASN A 300 5.34 2.33 -2.48
N LEU A 301 4.16 2.75 -2.90
CA LEU A 301 3.92 4.13 -3.34
C LEU A 301 3.97 5.10 -2.15
N ALA A 302 3.38 4.74 -1.01
CA ALA A 302 3.50 5.50 0.22
C ALA A 302 4.96 5.61 0.69
N ALA A 303 5.75 4.54 0.58
CA ALA A 303 7.19 4.56 0.87
C ALA A 303 7.97 5.48 -0.08
N SER A 304 7.57 5.55 -1.36
CA SER A 304 8.20 6.48 -2.31
C SER A 304 7.92 7.95 -1.98
N ASP A 305 6.70 8.27 -1.54
CA ASP A 305 6.38 9.62 -1.06
C ASP A 305 7.24 9.99 0.15
N VAL A 306 7.36 9.05 1.10
CA VAL A 306 8.22 9.23 2.27
C VAL A 306 9.66 9.50 1.85
N ARG A 307 10.21 8.76 0.87
CA ARG A 307 11.56 8.98 0.38
C ARG A 307 11.75 10.38 -0.20
N TYR A 308 10.81 10.84 -1.04
CA TYR A 308 10.89 12.19 -1.64
C TYR A 308 10.75 13.29 -0.59
N LEU A 309 9.80 13.15 0.35
CA LEU A 309 9.61 14.12 1.42
C LEU A 309 10.79 14.13 2.38
N PHE A 310 11.29 12.97 2.78
CA PHE A 310 12.49 12.85 3.62
C PHE A 310 13.72 13.51 2.98
N ALA A 311 13.95 13.29 1.69
CA ALA A 311 15.06 13.93 0.98
C ALA A 311 14.95 15.46 1.01
N GLY A 312 13.75 16.00 0.75
CA GLY A 312 13.51 17.45 0.81
C GLY A 312 13.63 18.03 2.22
N LEU A 313 13.12 17.33 3.24
CA LEU A 313 13.25 17.75 4.64
C LEU A 313 14.72 17.70 5.11
N ARG A 314 15.45 16.65 4.75
CA ARG A 314 16.89 16.53 5.02
C ARG A 314 17.67 17.71 4.45
N GLU A 315 17.46 18.02 3.16
CA GLU A 315 18.09 19.17 2.48
C GLU A 315 17.71 20.49 3.19
N PHE A 316 16.44 20.66 3.59
CA PHE A 316 16.02 21.86 4.30
C PHE A 316 16.71 22.01 5.66
N PHE A 317 16.78 20.94 6.46
CA PHE A 317 17.36 21.04 7.81
C PHE A 317 18.87 21.12 7.80
N SER A 318 19.57 20.53 6.79
CA SER A 318 21.02 20.64 6.65
C SER A 318 21.46 21.97 6.02
N ASP A 319 20.84 22.35 4.89
CA ASP A 319 21.36 23.42 4.02
C ASP A 319 20.42 24.64 3.91
N ARG A 320 19.25 24.58 4.57
CA ARG A 320 18.16 25.59 4.45
C ARG A 320 17.59 25.73 3.04
N SER A 321 17.88 24.78 2.14
CA SER A 321 17.31 24.75 0.80
C SER A 321 15.86 24.28 0.83
N GLN A 322 14.98 24.94 0.08
CA GLN A 322 13.60 24.53 -0.13
C GLN A 322 13.39 23.76 -1.44
N ALA A 323 14.42 23.61 -2.27
CA ALA A 323 14.29 23.06 -3.62
C ALA A 323 13.70 21.63 -3.64
N GLY A 324 14.14 20.78 -2.72
CA GLY A 324 13.60 19.42 -2.58
C GLY A 324 12.14 19.39 -2.14
N LEU A 325 11.76 20.30 -1.22
CA LEU A 325 10.37 20.45 -0.77
C LEU A 325 9.46 21.02 -1.86
N ASP A 326 9.94 22.00 -2.64
CA ASP A 326 9.22 22.58 -3.76
C ASP A 326 8.99 21.56 -4.86
N ALA A 327 9.93 20.68 -5.12
CA ALA A 327 9.83 19.61 -6.11
C ALA A 327 9.00 18.39 -5.65
N TYR A 328 8.64 18.28 -4.36
CA TYR A 328 7.99 17.10 -3.78
C TYR A 328 6.75 16.66 -4.55
N SER A 329 5.77 17.56 -4.69
CA SER A 329 4.49 17.23 -5.31
C SER A 329 4.67 16.74 -6.75
N ALA A 330 5.52 17.40 -7.55
CA ALA A 330 5.76 17.01 -8.94
C ALA A 330 6.44 15.63 -9.04
N LYS A 331 7.47 15.36 -8.22
CA LYS A 331 8.18 14.06 -8.19
C LYS A 331 7.26 12.94 -7.73
N ALA A 332 6.52 13.14 -6.64
CA ALA A 332 5.59 12.14 -6.12
C ALA A 332 4.49 11.82 -7.13
N LEU A 333 3.81 12.83 -7.69
CA LEU A 333 2.74 12.65 -8.67
C LEU A 333 3.21 11.96 -9.95
N ALA A 334 4.42 12.24 -10.43
CA ALA A 334 4.98 11.53 -11.60
C ALA A 334 5.07 10.02 -11.37
N ARG A 335 5.42 9.58 -10.15
CA ARG A 335 5.43 8.17 -9.76
C ARG A 335 4.03 7.63 -9.48
N VAL A 336 3.20 8.40 -8.79
CA VAL A 336 1.79 8.05 -8.48
C VAL A 336 1.06 7.68 -9.77
N TRP A 337 1.12 8.49 -10.81
CA TRP A 337 0.44 8.20 -12.07
C TRP A 337 0.97 6.96 -12.79
N LYS A 338 2.26 6.67 -12.72
CA LYS A 338 2.82 5.41 -13.25
C LYS A 338 2.28 4.19 -12.48
N ALA A 339 2.19 4.27 -11.16
CA ALA A 339 1.66 3.20 -10.32
C ALA A 339 0.14 3.03 -10.47
N VAL A 340 -0.62 4.13 -10.60
CA VAL A 340 -2.05 4.11 -10.90
C VAL A 340 -2.30 3.45 -12.26
N ARG A 341 -1.55 3.84 -13.31
CA ARG A 341 -1.62 3.22 -14.63
C ARG A 341 -1.38 1.71 -14.56
N PHE A 342 -0.32 1.28 -13.87
CA PHE A 342 0.02 -0.13 -13.75
C PHE A 342 -1.05 -0.90 -12.98
N SER A 343 -1.49 -0.40 -11.84
CA SER A 343 -2.54 -1.06 -11.02
C SER A 343 -3.88 -1.11 -11.77
N TRP A 344 -4.21 -0.05 -12.52
CA TRP A 344 -5.40 -0.03 -13.37
C TRP A 344 -5.31 -1.07 -14.49
N TRP A 345 -4.17 -1.16 -15.19
CA TRP A 345 -3.93 -2.14 -16.25
C TRP A 345 -4.04 -3.58 -15.73
N MET A 346 -3.37 -3.90 -14.62
CA MET A 346 -3.47 -5.21 -13.97
C MET A 346 -4.92 -5.53 -13.55
N THR A 347 -5.64 -4.54 -13.05
CA THR A 347 -7.04 -4.72 -12.64
C THR A 347 -7.93 -4.99 -13.86
N THR A 348 -7.80 -4.21 -14.93
CA THR A 348 -8.61 -4.40 -16.14
C THR A 348 -8.29 -5.70 -16.88
N MET A 349 -7.06 -6.16 -16.85
CA MET A 349 -6.64 -7.41 -17.45
C MET A 349 -7.13 -8.65 -16.70
N LEU A 350 -7.22 -8.58 -15.36
CA LEU A 350 -7.45 -9.77 -14.53
C LEU A 350 -8.89 -9.92 -14.03
N HIS A 351 -9.66 -8.83 -13.94
CA HIS A 351 -11.02 -8.88 -13.36
C HIS A 351 -12.12 -8.93 -14.42
N ARG A 352 -13.22 -9.56 -14.06
CA ARG A 352 -14.46 -9.53 -14.89
C ARG A 352 -15.18 -8.21 -14.66
N PHE A 353 -15.47 -7.54 -15.77
CA PHE A 353 -16.28 -6.34 -15.81
C PHE A 353 -17.65 -6.68 -16.43
N PRO A 354 -18.75 -6.57 -15.68
CA PRO A 354 -20.08 -6.96 -16.17
C PRO A 354 -20.48 -6.27 -17.48
N GLU A 355 -20.07 -5.00 -17.64
CA GLU A 355 -20.40 -4.18 -18.81
C GLU A 355 -19.66 -4.57 -20.11
N THR A 356 -18.58 -5.34 -20.02
CA THR A 356 -17.77 -5.70 -21.21
C THR A 356 -18.17 -7.05 -21.84
N GLY A 357 -18.92 -7.88 -21.10
CA GLY A 357 -19.44 -9.14 -21.57
C GLY A 357 -18.37 -10.11 -22.12
N GLU A 358 -18.76 -10.93 -23.11
CA GLU A 358 -17.86 -11.90 -23.76
C GLU A 358 -16.74 -11.22 -24.57
N PHE A 359 -17.03 -10.07 -25.19
CA PHE A 359 -16.00 -9.33 -25.91
C PHE A 359 -14.85 -8.92 -25.00
N GLY A 360 -15.17 -8.39 -23.81
CA GLY A 360 -14.15 -8.04 -22.81
C GLY A 360 -13.32 -9.24 -22.37
N GLN A 361 -13.96 -10.40 -22.20
CA GLN A 361 -13.24 -11.64 -21.88
C GLN A 361 -12.24 -12.03 -22.98
N ARG A 362 -12.65 -11.97 -24.24
CA ARG A 362 -11.75 -12.28 -25.37
C ARG A 362 -10.57 -11.32 -25.47
N ILE A 363 -10.77 -10.03 -25.21
CA ILE A 363 -9.66 -9.06 -25.15
C ILE A 363 -8.70 -9.36 -24.00
N GLN A 364 -9.21 -9.73 -22.84
CA GLN A 364 -8.36 -10.12 -21.69
C GLN A 364 -7.55 -11.38 -21.99
N GLU A 365 -8.15 -12.41 -22.59
CA GLU A 365 -7.46 -13.64 -23.01
C GLU A 365 -6.34 -13.33 -24.00
N ALA A 366 -6.61 -12.49 -25.01
CA ALA A 366 -5.61 -12.08 -26.00
C ALA A 366 -4.47 -11.28 -25.39
N GLU A 367 -4.77 -10.38 -24.44
CA GLU A 367 -3.76 -9.60 -23.70
C GLU A 367 -2.88 -10.50 -22.84
N LEU A 368 -3.48 -11.46 -22.12
CA LEU A 368 -2.75 -12.42 -21.29
C LEU A 368 -1.88 -13.34 -22.13
N ASP A 369 -2.41 -13.84 -23.25
CA ASP A 369 -1.64 -14.67 -24.20
C ASP A 369 -0.44 -13.90 -24.78
N TYR A 370 -0.65 -12.66 -25.23
CA TYR A 370 0.43 -11.80 -25.69
C TYR A 370 1.47 -11.55 -24.60
N LEU A 371 1.02 -11.28 -23.39
CA LEU A 371 1.90 -10.99 -22.25
C LEU A 371 2.85 -12.15 -21.95
N VAL A 372 2.36 -13.40 -21.95
CA VAL A 372 3.19 -14.56 -21.60
C VAL A 372 4.09 -15.06 -22.74
N HIS A 373 3.77 -14.73 -24.00
CA HIS A 373 4.55 -15.11 -25.17
C HIS A 373 5.49 -14.01 -25.68
N SER A 374 5.30 -12.76 -25.28
CA SER A 374 6.16 -11.63 -25.66
C SER A 374 7.14 -11.29 -24.54
N LYS A 375 8.45 -11.48 -24.78
CA LYS A 375 9.49 -11.08 -23.82
C LYS A 375 9.39 -9.59 -23.47
N ALA A 376 9.09 -8.73 -24.43
CA ALA A 376 8.96 -7.28 -24.19
C ALA A 376 7.79 -6.98 -23.25
N ALA A 377 6.63 -7.60 -23.46
CA ALA A 377 5.45 -7.42 -22.62
C ALA A 377 5.67 -7.99 -21.21
N SER A 378 6.22 -9.20 -21.10
CA SER A 378 6.60 -9.78 -19.80
C SER A 378 7.63 -8.92 -19.06
N THR A 379 8.61 -8.33 -19.75
CA THR A 379 9.60 -7.43 -19.14
C THR A 379 8.93 -6.15 -18.63
N ALA A 380 8.03 -5.55 -19.41
CA ALA A 380 7.29 -4.37 -18.99
C ALA A 380 6.44 -4.64 -17.73
N LEU A 381 5.78 -5.81 -17.64
CA LEU A 381 5.09 -6.23 -16.42
C LEU A 381 6.08 -6.38 -15.27
N ALA A 382 7.16 -7.11 -15.47
CA ALA A 382 8.14 -7.41 -14.43
C ALA A 382 8.78 -6.14 -13.85
N GLU A 383 9.22 -5.20 -14.70
CA GLU A 383 9.79 -3.91 -14.27
C GLU A 383 8.82 -3.10 -13.40
N ASN A 384 7.55 -3.01 -13.83
CA ASN A 384 6.53 -2.31 -13.06
C ASN A 384 6.21 -3.07 -11.75
N TYR A 385 6.24 -4.41 -11.76
CA TYR A 385 5.90 -5.22 -10.59
C TYR A 385 6.98 -5.15 -9.50
N VAL A 386 8.26 -5.28 -9.86
CA VAL A 386 9.38 -5.14 -8.89
C VAL A 386 9.65 -3.71 -8.45
N GLY A 387 9.02 -2.75 -9.10
CA GLY A 387 9.15 -1.31 -8.81
C GLY A 387 10.08 -0.58 -9.77
N LEU A 388 9.56 0.52 -10.32
CA LEU A 388 10.36 1.44 -11.12
C LEU A 388 11.37 2.17 -10.22
N PRO A 389 12.52 2.63 -10.72
CA PRO A 389 13.45 3.47 -9.98
C PRO A 389 12.79 4.75 -9.43
N TYR A 390 13.33 5.28 -8.31
CA TYR A 390 12.89 6.55 -7.71
C TYR A 390 13.37 7.74 -8.54
#